data_8fa6edd433f5cf8d865e5632701eb9ba
#
_entry.id   8fa6edd433f5cf8d865e5632701eb9ba
#
_cell.length_a   1.000
_cell.length_b   1.000
_cell.length_c   1.000
_cell.angle_alpha   90.00
_cell.angle_beta   90.00
_cell.angle_gamma   90.00
#
_symmetry.space_group_name_H-M   'P 1'
#
loop_
_entity.id
_entity.type
_entity.pdbx_description
1 polymer ?
#
loop_
_entity_poly.entity_id
_entity_poly.type
_entity_poly.pdbx_seq_one_letter_code
_entity_poly.pdbx_strand_id
1 'polypeptide(L)'
;MTTATKESLRTVKGRPQLFTSYAREMAIFNTRVKRNWVIAGIIAMAIIPFFLTRDWVALLTTVLIFAIGGIGLNVLTGYAGQVSLGQAFFMGVGAYTAAVLGGEAKGDVIGLGLDMVIWLPLAGLVPALVAFVLAPLAARVRGLYLAILTL
;
A
#
# COMPACT_ATOMS: atom_id res chain seq x y z
N MET A 1 -34.26 9.99 39.05
CA MET A 1 -34.23 9.14 37.85
C MET A 1 -32.87 9.25 37.15
N THR A 2 -31.75 8.98 37.86
CA THR A 2 -30.38 9.25 37.28
C THR A 2 -29.27 8.41 37.94
N THR A 3 -29.54 7.23 38.47
CA THR A 3 -28.51 6.38 39.10
C THR A 3 -28.35 4.99 38.47
N ALA A 4 -29.22 4.61 37.51
CA ALA A 4 -29.19 3.27 36.92
C ALA A 4 -28.23 3.10 35.72
N THR A 5 -27.65 4.19 35.19
CA THR A 5 -26.85 4.14 33.94
C THR A 5 -25.37 3.94 34.15
N LYS A 6 -24.85 3.97 35.38
CA LYS A 6 -23.41 3.87 35.67
C LYS A 6 -22.91 2.46 36.02
N GLU A 7 -23.81 1.53 36.24
CA GLU A 7 -23.45 0.18 36.73
C GLU A 7 -23.26 -0.88 35.64
N SER A 8 -23.58 -0.57 34.38
CA SER A 8 -23.45 -1.55 33.26
C SER A 8 -22.08 -1.62 32.58
N LEU A 9 -21.10 -0.87 33.08
CA LEU A 9 -19.74 -0.85 32.51
C LEU A 9 -18.71 -1.68 33.32
N ARG A 10 -19.16 -2.66 34.08
CA ARG A 10 -18.23 -3.68 34.59
C ARG A 10 -17.76 -4.53 33.41
N THR A 11 -16.57 -4.21 32.93
CA THR A 11 -15.79 -5.05 32.00
C THR A 11 -15.59 -6.42 32.62
N VAL A 12 -16.40 -7.37 32.20
CA VAL A 12 -16.20 -8.79 32.55
C VAL A 12 -14.92 -9.23 31.85
N LYS A 13 -13.89 -9.47 32.65
CA LYS A 13 -12.58 -9.98 32.22
C LYS A 13 -12.80 -11.24 31.40
N GLY A 14 -12.54 -11.21 30.07
CA GLY A 14 -12.66 -12.37 29.19
C GLY A 14 -13.74 -12.33 28.12
N ARG A 15 -14.57 -11.26 28.02
CA ARG A 15 -15.48 -11.10 26.88
C ARG A 15 -14.82 -10.27 25.79
N PRO A 16 -14.96 -10.66 24.49
CA PRO A 16 -14.53 -9.81 23.39
C PRO A 16 -15.22 -8.45 23.54
N GLN A 17 -14.47 -7.37 23.41
CA GLN A 17 -15.00 -6.00 23.51
C GLN A 17 -15.98 -5.79 22.34
N LEU A 18 -17.27 -5.83 22.63
CA LEU A 18 -18.32 -5.45 21.68
C LEU A 18 -18.26 -3.93 21.51
N PHE A 19 -17.78 -3.50 20.35
CA PHE A 19 -17.74 -2.10 20.00
C PHE A 19 -19.17 -1.65 19.64
N THR A 20 -19.74 -0.78 20.45
CA THR A 20 -21.06 -0.19 20.21
C THR A 20 -21.03 1.05 19.33
N SER A 21 -19.84 1.49 18.91
CA SER A 21 -19.64 2.68 18.08
C SER A 21 -18.73 2.36 16.90
N TYR A 22 -19.21 2.61 15.68
CA TYR A 22 -18.51 2.44 14.42
C TYR A 22 -17.16 3.19 14.39
N ALA A 23 -17.11 4.40 14.97
CA ALA A 23 -15.88 5.18 15.08
C ALA A 23 -14.78 4.50 15.94
N ARG A 24 -15.17 3.66 16.91
CA ARG A 24 -14.23 2.89 17.74
C ARG A 24 -13.71 1.64 17.03
N GLU A 25 -14.53 1.05 16.20
CA GLU A 25 -14.18 -0.13 15.39
C GLU A 25 -13.22 0.24 14.28
N MET A 26 -13.40 1.43 13.68
CA MET A 26 -12.53 2.00 12.65
C MET A 26 -11.21 2.58 13.19
N ALA A 27 -11.05 2.72 14.49
CA ALA A 27 -9.81 3.24 15.07
C ALA A 27 -8.66 2.24 14.94
N ILE A 28 -7.73 2.51 14.02
CA ILE A 28 -6.55 1.68 13.74
C ILE A 28 -5.70 1.45 15.01
N PHE A 29 -5.68 2.43 15.94
CA PHE A 29 -4.90 2.40 17.18
C PHE A 29 -5.78 2.40 18.43
N ASN A 30 -6.66 1.43 18.56
CA ASN A 30 -7.62 1.37 19.67
C ASN A 30 -6.97 1.00 21.03
N THR A 31 -5.76 0.47 21.02
CA THR A 31 -5.07 0.05 22.25
C THR A 31 -3.60 0.52 22.23
N ARG A 32 -3.10 1.03 23.35
CA ARG A 32 -1.68 1.44 23.51
C ARG A 32 -0.72 0.31 23.16
N VAL A 33 -1.09 -0.93 23.49
CA VAL A 33 -0.31 -2.13 23.18
C VAL A 33 -0.18 -2.31 21.65
N LYS A 34 -1.28 -2.21 20.90
CA LYS A 34 -1.27 -2.34 19.44
C LYS A 34 -0.42 -1.25 18.79
N ARG A 35 -0.53 -0.01 19.25
CA ARG A 35 0.30 1.10 18.78
C ARG A 35 1.79 0.85 19.04
N ASN A 36 2.15 0.39 20.25
CA ASN A 36 3.54 0.12 20.60
C ASN A 36 4.13 -1.02 19.74
N TRP A 37 3.36 -2.07 19.46
CA TRP A 37 3.79 -3.16 18.56
C TRP A 37 4.00 -2.67 17.12
N VAL A 38 3.14 -1.79 16.62
CA VAL A 38 3.32 -1.19 15.28
C VAL A 38 4.56 -0.31 15.24
N ILE A 39 4.77 0.54 16.25
CA ILE A 39 5.96 1.37 16.35
C ILE A 39 7.23 0.50 16.45
N ALA A 40 7.22 -0.53 17.29
CA ALA A 40 8.33 -1.47 17.41
C ALA A 40 8.62 -2.19 16.08
N GLY A 41 7.59 -2.58 15.34
CA GLY A 41 7.71 -3.17 14.01
C GLY A 41 8.34 -2.22 12.99
N ILE A 42 7.93 -0.94 12.98
CA ILE A 42 8.50 0.08 12.08
C ILE A 42 9.98 0.33 12.44
N ILE A 43 10.29 0.45 13.72
CA ILE A 43 11.68 0.66 14.19
C ILE A 43 12.54 -0.57 13.82
N ALA A 44 12.04 -1.78 14.07
CA ALA A 44 12.75 -3.01 13.69
C ALA A 44 13.01 -3.06 12.19
N MET A 45 12.01 -2.72 11.37
CA MET A 45 12.13 -2.69 9.91
C MET A 45 13.14 -1.64 9.41
N ALA A 46 13.26 -0.52 10.10
CA ALA A 46 14.26 0.52 9.80
C ALA A 46 15.69 0.10 10.19
N ILE A 47 15.83 -0.70 11.25
CA ILE A 47 17.13 -1.11 11.78
C ILE A 47 17.68 -2.36 11.05
N ILE A 48 16.81 -3.30 10.69
CA ILE A 48 17.17 -4.57 10.06
C ILE A 48 18.13 -4.42 8.86
N PRO A 49 17.94 -3.48 7.91
CA PRO A 49 18.82 -3.34 6.74
C PRO A 49 20.29 -3.07 7.08
N PHE A 50 20.57 -2.48 8.26
CA PHE A 50 21.94 -2.17 8.67
C PHE A 50 22.74 -3.41 9.13
N PHE A 51 22.04 -4.49 9.47
CA PHE A 51 22.65 -5.75 9.94
C PHE A 51 22.62 -6.84 8.87
N LEU A 52 21.88 -6.65 7.77
CA LEU A 52 21.79 -7.64 6.71
C LEU A 52 22.83 -7.46 5.63
N THR A 53 23.21 -8.59 4.99
CA THR A 53 24.05 -8.57 3.79
C THR A 53 23.28 -7.97 2.61
N ARG A 54 24.00 -7.50 1.60
CA ARG A 54 23.44 -6.84 0.41
C ARG A 54 22.36 -7.69 -0.27
N ASP A 55 22.56 -9.00 -0.33
CA ASP A 55 21.61 -9.93 -0.98
C ASP A 55 20.27 -10.00 -0.24
N TRP A 56 20.29 -10.05 1.09
CA TRP A 56 19.09 -10.03 1.92
C TRP A 56 18.35 -8.69 1.83
N VAL A 57 19.08 -7.59 1.75
CA VAL A 57 18.47 -6.26 1.56
C VAL A 57 17.78 -6.18 0.20
N ALA A 58 18.40 -6.70 -0.87
CA ALA A 58 17.77 -6.74 -2.19
C ALA A 58 16.49 -7.58 -2.20
N LEU A 59 16.52 -8.74 -1.55
CA LEU A 59 15.35 -9.61 -1.42
C LEU A 59 14.22 -8.92 -0.64
N LEU A 60 14.52 -8.30 0.50
CA LEU A 60 13.54 -7.56 1.31
C LEU A 60 12.95 -6.38 0.54
N THR A 61 13.77 -5.65 -0.23
CA THR A 61 13.30 -4.56 -1.09
C THR A 61 12.28 -5.08 -2.11
N THR A 62 12.58 -6.20 -2.75
CA THR A 62 11.66 -6.85 -3.70
C THR A 62 10.35 -7.24 -3.03
N VAL A 63 10.40 -7.85 -1.84
CA VAL A 63 9.21 -8.21 -1.07
C VAL A 63 8.38 -6.98 -0.72
N LEU A 64 9.01 -5.88 -0.31
CA LEU A 64 8.31 -4.63 0.01
C LEU A 64 7.63 -4.00 -1.22
N ILE A 65 8.28 -4.02 -2.38
CA ILE A 65 7.69 -3.54 -3.63
C ILE A 65 6.43 -4.33 -3.96
N PHE A 66 6.50 -5.67 -3.90
CA PHE A 66 5.32 -6.51 -4.13
C PHE A 66 4.25 -6.35 -3.05
N ALA A 67 4.62 -6.11 -1.80
CA ALA A 67 3.67 -5.82 -0.72
C ALA A 67 2.89 -4.53 -0.99
N ILE A 68 3.56 -3.45 -1.43
CA ILE A 68 2.90 -2.19 -1.82
C ILE A 68 1.95 -2.42 -2.99
N GLY A 69 2.39 -3.17 -4.01
CA GLY A 69 1.54 -3.56 -5.13
C GLY A 69 0.30 -4.34 -4.69
N GLY A 70 0.48 -5.32 -3.79
CA GLY A 70 -0.61 -6.11 -3.22
C GLY A 70 -1.60 -5.28 -2.40
N ILE A 71 -1.13 -4.31 -1.63
CA ILE A 71 -1.99 -3.36 -0.91
C ILE A 71 -2.80 -2.53 -1.91
N GLY A 72 -2.17 -2.02 -2.97
CA GLY A 72 -2.86 -1.29 -4.04
C GLY A 72 -3.95 -2.12 -4.70
N LEU A 73 -3.68 -3.38 -5.01
CA LEU A 73 -4.66 -4.31 -5.56
C LEU A 73 -5.80 -4.58 -4.58
N ASN A 74 -5.50 -4.74 -3.29
CA ASN A 74 -6.51 -4.96 -2.25
C ASN A 74 -7.43 -3.75 -2.08
N VAL A 75 -6.90 -2.53 -2.16
CA VAL A 75 -7.71 -1.30 -2.16
C VAL A 75 -8.62 -1.26 -3.39
N LEU A 76 -8.12 -1.58 -4.58
CA LEU A 76 -8.90 -1.61 -5.80
C LEU A 76 -10.03 -2.65 -5.73
N THR A 77 -9.73 -3.87 -5.32
CA THR A 77 -10.74 -4.94 -5.21
C THR A 77 -11.71 -4.71 -4.07
N GLY A 78 -11.24 -4.21 -2.92
CA GLY A 78 -12.06 -3.99 -1.73
C GLY A 78 -13.01 -2.79 -1.84
N TYR A 79 -12.54 -1.66 -2.40
CA TYR A 79 -13.34 -0.44 -2.50
C TYR A 79 -14.06 -0.30 -3.84
N ALA A 80 -13.41 -0.63 -4.94
CA ALA A 80 -14.03 -0.53 -6.26
C ALA A 80 -14.78 -1.79 -6.67
N GLY A 81 -14.60 -2.91 -5.97
CA GLY A 81 -15.22 -4.20 -6.31
C GLY A 81 -14.80 -4.74 -7.67
N GLN A 82 -13.65 -4.28 -8.17
CA GLN A 82 -13.14 -4.60 -9.50
C GLN A 82 -11.86 -5.41 -9.39
N VAL A 83 -11.79 -6.51 -10.12
CA VAL A 83 -10.56 -7.30 -10.26
C VAL A 83 -9.79 -6.76 -11.45
N SER A 84 -8.55 -6.30 -11.23
CA SER A 84 -7.67 -5.84 -12.31
C SER A 84 -6.45 -6.75 -12.42
N LEU A 85 -6.23 -7.32 -13.58
CA LEU A 85 -5.01 -8.04 -13.93
C LEU A 85 -3.91 -7.09 -14.42
N GLY A 86 -4.26 -5.83 -14.70
CA GLY A 86 -3.33 -4.80 -15.16
C GLY A 86 -2.42 -4.20 -14.08
N GLN A 87 -2.50 -4.63 -12.82
CA GLN A 87 -1.66 -4.10 -11.74
C GLN A 87 -0.16 -4.24 -12.05
N ALA A 88 0.24 -5.36 -12.63
CA ALA A 88 1.62 -5.61 -13.04
C ALA A 88 2.10 -4.63 -14.12
N PHE A 89 1.22 -4.25 -15.06
CA PHE A 89 1.51 -3.24 -16.07
C PHE A 89 1.84 -1.88 -15.43
N PHE A 90 1.02 -1.40 -14.50
CA PHE A 90 1.27 -0.12 -13.82
C PHE A 90 2.55 -0.14 -12.98
N MET A 91 2.84 -1.27 -12.33
CA MET A 91 4.12 -1.47 -11.63
C MET A 91 5.29 -1.43 -12.60
N GLY A 92 5.17 -2.07 -13.77
CA GLY A 92 6.17 -2.06 -14.84
C GLY A 92 6.42 -0.66 -15.39
N VAL A 93 5.36 0.11 -15.68
CA VAL A 93 5.46 1.50 -16.13
C VAL A 93 6.18 2.36 -15.10
N GLY A 94 5.87 2.21 -13.81
CA GLY A 94 6.54 2.92 -12.73
C GLY A 94 8.03 2.56 -12.62
N ALA A 95 8.35 1.28 -12.68
CA ALA A 95 9.71 0.78 -12.62
C ALA A 95 10.56 1.27 -13.82
N TYR A 96 9.99 1.21 -15.03
CA TYR A 96 10.65 1.72 -16.24
C TYR A 96 10.88 3.23 -16.16
N THR A 97 9.89 3.98 -15.71
CA THR A 97 10.02 5.43 -15.50
C THR A 97 11.12 5.75 -14.48
N ALA A 98 11.17 5.01 -13.37
CA ALA A 98 12.23 5.17 -12.37
C ALA A 98 13.61 4.85 -12.95
N ALA A 99 13.73 3.79 -13.75
CA ALA A 99 14.99 3.41 -14.39
C ALA A 99 15.48 4.47 -15.39
N VAL A 100 14.58 5.06 -16.18
CA VAL A 100 14.94 6.10 -17.17
C VAL A 100 15.27 7.42 -16.46
N LEU A 101 14.52 7.82 -15.45
CA LEU A 101 14.73 9.11 -14.79
C LEU A 101 15.90 9.09 -13.79
N GLY A 102 16.05 8.01 -13.03
CA GLY A 102 17.06 7.88 -11.98
C GLY A 102 18.33 7.12 -12.40
N GLY A 103 18.27 6.40 -13.53
CA GLY A 103 19.41 5.68 -14.05
C GLY A 103 20.48 6.60 -14.61
N GLU A 104 21.76 6.20 -14.53
CA GLU A 104 22.86 6.86 -15.22
C GLU A 104 22.89 6.40 -16.69
N ALA A 105 23.10 7.34 -17.60
CA ALA A 105 23.33 7.02 -19.00
C ALA A 105 24.64 6.22 -19.16
N LYS A 106 24.54 4.96 -19.53
CA LYS A 106 25.70 4.07 -19.70
C LYS A 106 25.55 3.25 -21.00
N GLY A 107 26.33 3.62 -22.00
CA GLY A 107 26.23 3.00 -23.33
C GLY A 107 24.89 3.27 -24.00
N ASP A 108 24.18 2.22 -24.40
CA ASP A 108 22.87 2.31 -25.07
C ASP A 108 21.69 2.50 -24.10
N VAL A 109 21.94 2.58 -22.79
CA VAL A 109 20.89 2.78 -21.78
C VAL A 109 20.66 4.26 -21.58
N ILE A 110 19.42 4.70 -21.87
CA ILE A 110 18.98 6.09 -21.66
C ILE A 110 18.70 6.26 -20.17
N GLY A 111 19.47 7.13 -19.51
CA GLY A 111 19.24 7.54 -18.13
C GLY A 111 19.46 9.03 -17.98
N LEU A 112 18.59 9.70 -17.23
CA LEU A 112 18.70 11.14 -16.99
C LEU A 112 19.52 11.49 -15.74
N GLY A 113 19.81 10.48 -14.89
CA GLY A 113 20.60 10.68 -13.67
C GLY A 113 20.02 11.70 -12.70
N LEU A 114 18.69 11.82 -12.65
CA LEU A 114 18.03 12.79 -11.77
C LEU A 114 18.15 12.38 -10.31
N ASP A 115 18.14 13.37 -9.42
CA ASP A 115 18.10 13.15 -7.98
C ASP A 115 16.88 12.33 -7.55
N MET A 116 17.06 11.48 -6.55
CA MET A 116 16.00 10.60 -6.01
C MET A 116 14.74 11.38 -5.59
N VAL A 117 14.90 12.59 -5.07
CA VAL A 117 13.79 13.45 -4.64
C VAL A 117 12.90 13.86 -5.83
N ILE A 118 13.45 13.89 -7.04
CA ILE A 118 12.74 14.31 -8.26
C ILE A 118 12.18 13.09 -9.00
N TRP A 119 12.99 12.05 -9.25
CA TRP A 119 12.51 10.90 -10.03
C TRP A 119 11.51 10.03 -9.28
N LEU A 120 11.58 9.95 -7.94
CA LEU A 120 10.66 9.12 -7.15
C LEU A 120 9.20 9.54 -7.28
N PRO A 121 8.83 10.85 -7.09
CA PRO A 121 7.46 11.29 -7.32
C PRO A 121 7.04 11.19 -8.79
N LEU A 122 7.94 11.42 -9.74
CA LEU A 122 7.64 11.28 -11.18
C LEU A 122 7.37 9.83 -11.57
N ALA A 123 8.13 8.88 -11.02
CA ALA A 123 7.90 7.46 -11.22
C ALA A 123 6.53 6.98 -10.70
N GLY A 124 5.97 7.67 -9.70
CA GLY A 124 4.58 7.44 -9.25
C GLY A 124 3.55 8.19 -10.10
N LEU A 125 3.88 9.40 -10.55
CA LEU A 125 2.95 10.26 -11.29
C LEU A 125 2.66 9.73 -12.70
N VAL A 126 3.67 9.19 -13.40
CA VAL A 126 3.51 8.68 -14.77
C VAL A 126 2.50 7.53 -14.83
N PRO A 127 2.62 6.44 -14.05
CA PRO A 127 1.59 5.40 -14.05
C PRO A 127 0.23 5.90 -13.54
N ALA A 128 0.20 6.90 -12.64
CA ALA A 128 -1.05 7.50 -12.20
C ALA A 128 -1.76 8.27 -13.34
N LEU A 129 -1.02 9.00 -14.17
CA LEU A 129 -1.56 9.66 -15.36
C LEU A 129 -2.07 8.64 -16.38
N VAL A 130 -1.32 7.57 -16.63
CA VAL A 130 -1.77 6.48 -17.53
C VAL A 130 -3.06 5.87 -16.99
N ALA A 131 -3.13 5.58 -15.68
CA ALA A 131 -4.33 5.07 -15.03
C ALA A 131 -5.51 6.04 -15.16
N PHE A 132 -5.28 7.35 -14.99
CA PHE A 132 -6.31 8.38 -15.13
C PHE A 132 -6.89 8.44 -16.55
N VAL A 133 -6.06 8.32 -17.57
CA VAL A 133 -6.49 8.28 -18.99
C VAL A 133 -7.29 7.01 -19.28
N LEU A 134 -6.93 5.88 -18.67
CA LEU A 134 -7.62 4.60 -18.85
C LEU A 134 -8.88 4.47 -17.97
N ALA A 135 -9.01 5.26 -16.92
CA ALA A 135 -10.12 5.20 -15.97
C ALA A 135 -11.52 5.30 -16.61
N PRO A 136 -11.81 6.21 -17.57
CA PRO A 136 -13.13 6.29 -18.21
C PRO A 136 -13.44 5.05 -19.06
N LEU A 137 -12.43 4.38 -19.60
CA LEU A 137 -12.60 3.12 -20.32
C LEU A 137 -12.92 1.98 -19.34
N ALA A 138 -12.17 1.90 -18.26
CA ALA A 138 -12.37 0.91 -17.20
C ALA A 138 -13.74 1.08 -16.51
N ALA A 139 -14.23 2.31 -16.33
CA ALA A 139 -15.52 2.60 -15.71
C ALA A 139 -16.72 2.11 -16.53
N ARG A 140 -16.58 1.92 -17.83
CA ARG A 140 -17.64 1.42 -18.73
C ARG A 140 -17.79 -0.10 -18.68
N VAL A 141 -16.77 -0.82 -18.20
CA VAL A 141 -16.73 -2.27 -18.18
C VAL A 141 -16.82 -2.74 -16.73
N ARG A 142 -17.79 -3.57 -16.39
CA ARG A 142 -18.04 -4.05 -15.02
C ARG A 142 -17.78 -5.55 -14.91
N GLY A 143 -17.34 -5.95 -13.69
CA GLY A 143 -17.18 -7.36 -13.34
C GLY A 143 -15.99 -8.05 -14.02
N LEU A 144 -16.18 -9.32 -14.38
CA LEU A 144 -15.14 -10.17 -14.96
C LEU A 144 -14.59 -9.66 -16.30
N TYR A 145 -15.40 -8.92 -17.06
CA TYR A 145 -14.98 -8.32 -18.32
C TYR A 145 -13.87 -7.29 -18.16
N LEU A 146 -13.82 -6.59 -17.03
CA LEU A 146 -12.74 -5.66 -16.74
C LEU A 146 -11.42 -6.41 -16.51
N ALA A 147 -11.45 -7.56 -15.85
CA ALA A 147 -10.27 -8.38 -15.63
C ALA A 147 -9.65 -8.84 -16.97
N ILE A 148 -10.50 -9.23 -17.94
CA ILE A 148 -10.05 -9.64 -19.28
C ILE A 148 -9.52 -8.44 -20.06
N LEU A 149 -10.14 -7.27 -19.94
CA LEU A 149 -9.72 -6.06 -20.64
C LEU A 149 -8.35 -5.56 -20.16
N THR A 150 -8.00 -5.82 -18.88
CA THR A 150 -6.75 -5.38 -18.26
C THR A 150 -5.61 -6.39 -18.38
N LEU A 151 -5.87 -7.57 -18.99
CA LEU A 151 -4.86 -8.57 -19.28
C LEU A 151 -4.04 -8.19 -20.53
#